data_62c8fb0264a5048db45312ecdb8a747f
#
_entry.id   62c8fb0264a5048db45312ecdb8a747f
#
_cell.length_a   1.000
_cell.length_b   1.000
_cell.length_c   1.000
_cell.angle_alpha   90.00
_cell.angle_beta   90.00
_cell.angle_gamma   90.00
#
_symmetry.space_group_name_H-M   'P 1'
#
loop_
_entity.id
_entity.type
_entity.pdbx_description
1 polymer ?
#
loop_
_entity_poly.entity_id
_entity_poly.type
_entity_poly.pdbx_seq_one_letter_code
_entity_poly.pdbx_strand_id
1 'polypeptide(L)'
;MKIQYASDIHLELSDNSRFIKSEPFDVTGDVLVFAGDTGYLRDRTLPNLRFWKWASANYREVLLVPGNHEFYGNGDVLAYGDSWSREILPNVHYYQNKVVRIDNVDFILSTLWSHIRPEDEYFVHRGMNDFRQILYNGRRFTPADFNAEHEKCLDFIKQSVAESTAERIVVVTHHLPSMAVVAPKHKGSLLNSAFATELGNFIADSRIDAWIFGHSHANEEAIIGNTRLVCNQLGYVYYNEHLAGFDGKRFIEIT
;
A
#
# COMPACT_ATOMS: atom_id res chain seq x y z
N MET A 1 -18.24 0.03 10.77
CA MET A 1 -17.01 -0.80 10.81
C MET A 1 -15.83 0.08 11.13
N LYS A 2 -14.99 -0.30 12.09
CA LYS A 2 -13.72 0.39 12.38
C LYS A 2 -12.58 -0.30 11.64
N ILE A 3 -11.86 0.44 10.84
CA ILE A 3 -10.73 -0.04 10.04
C ILE A 3 -9.46 0.59 10.59
N GLN A 4 -8.64 -0.20 11.27
CA GLN A 4 -7.29 0.21 11.67
C GLN A 4 -6.35 0.04 10.49
N TYR A 5 -5.43 0.98 10.27
CA TYR A 5 -4.57 0.94 9.10
C TYR A 5 -3.15 1.40 9.41
N ALA A 6 -2.21 0.84 8.66
CA ALA A 6 -0.81 1.22 8.64
C ALA A 6 -0.17 0.86 7.30
N SER A 7 1.08 1.27 7.09
CA SER A 7 1.92 0.87 5.97
C SER A 7 3.40 1.02 6.32
N ASP A 8 4.25 0.57 5.40
CA ASP A 8 5.71 0.83 5.45
C ASP A 8 6.34 0.36 6.77
N ILE A 9 5.88 -0.79 7.29
CA ILE A 9 6.42 -1.35 8.55
C ILE A 9 7.74 -2.08 8.37
N HIS A 10 8.10 -2.45 7.13
CA HIS A 10 9.43 -2.96 6.73
C HIS A 10 10.02 -4.01 7.68
N LEU A 11 9.31 -5.10 7.91
CA LEU A 11 9.75 -6.17 8.82
C LEU A 11 11.06 -6.85 8.40
N GLU A 12 11.49 -6.67 7.15
CA GLU A 12 12.77 -7.12 6.63
C GLU A 12 13.96 -6.32 7.19
N LEU A 13 13.71 -5.12 7.75
CA LEU A 13 14.74 -4.28 8.35
C LEU A 13 14.83 -4.52 9.85
N SER A 14 16.06 -4.70 10.36
CA SER A 14 16.30 -5.07 11.77
C SER A 14 15.76 -4.05 12.78
N ASP A 15 15.88 -2.75 12.49
CA ASP A 15 15.42 -1.70 13.40
C ASP A 15 13.91 -1.60 13.42
N ASN A 16 13.26 -1.70 12.25
CA ASN A 16 11.82 -1.76 12.12
C ASN A 16 11.26 -3.01 12.82
N SER A 17 11.86 -4.18 12.57
CA SER A 17 11.45 -5.43 13.23
C SER A 17 11.59 -5.37 14.75
N ARG A 18 12.63 -4.69 15.26
CA ARG A 18 12.82 -4.44 16.70
C ARG A 18 11.76 -3.50 17.24
N PHE A 19 11.45 -2.42 16.52
CA PHE A 19 10.40 -1.48 16.90
C PHE A 19 9.03 -2.16 16.97
N ILE A 20 8.67 -2.96 15.97
CA ILE A 20 7.41 -3.71 15.95
C ILE A 20 7.33 -4.72 17.11
N LYS A 21 8.47 -5.30 17.54
CA LYS A 21 8.51 -6.19 18.73
C LYS A 21 8.27 -5.44 20.05
N SER A 22 8.42 -4.13 20.10
CA SER A 22 8.05 -3.31 21.27
C SER A 22 6.54 -3.07 21.37
N GLU A 23 5.74 -3.69 20.52
CA GLU A 23 4.27 -3.69 20.55
C GLU A 23 3.66 -2.29 20.39
N PRO A 24 4.00 -1.57 19.29
CA PRO A 24 3.51 -0.20 19.09
C PRO A 24 2.03 -0.11 18.69
N PHE A 25 1.37 -1.25 18.44
CA PHE A 25 -0.03 -1.30 18.05
C PHE A 25 -0.94 -1.65 19.22
N ASP A 26 -1.97 -0.82 19.45
CA ASP A 26 -3.15 -1.20 20.23
C ASP A 26 -4.28 -1.58 19.28
N VAL A 27 -5.12 -2.52 19.67
CA VAL A 27 -6.27 -2.95 18.86
C VAL A 27 -7.38 -1.91 18.97
N THR A 28 -7.66 -1.21 17.87
CA THR A 28 -8.69 -0.16 17.78
C THR A 28 -9.71 -0.39 16.68
N GLY A 29 -9.48 -1.35 15.80
CA GLY A 29 -10.34 -1.68 14.66
C GLY A 29 -10.86 -3.11 14.67
N ASP A 30 -11.89 -3.36 13.87
CA ASP A 30 -12.44 -4.71 13.61
C ASP A 30 -11.58 -5.43 12.55
N VAL A 31 -11.08 -4.65 11.57
CA VAL A 31 -10.23 -5.06 10.46
C VAL A 31 -8.93 -4.27 10.52
N LEU A 32 -7.81 -4.94 10.22
CA LEU A 32 -6.51 -4.28 10.08
C LEU A 32 -6.10 -4.29 8.61
N VAL A 33 -5.68 -3.12 8.10
CA VAL A 33 -5.27 -2.93 6.71
C VAL A 33 -3.81 -2.48 6.65
N PHE A 34 -3.02 -3.13 5.80
CA PHE A 34 -1.67 -2.68 5.48
C PHE A 34 -1.57 -2.24 4.02
N ALA A 35 -1.24 -0.97 3.82
CA ALA A 35 -1.07 -0.35 2.51
C ALA A 35 0.36 -0.54 1.96
N GLY A 36 0.88 -1.77 1.99
CA GLY A 36 2.15 -2.18 1.39
C GLY A 36 3.38 -1.99 2.28
N ASP A 37 4.49 -2.46 1.76
CA ASP A 37 5.83 -2.41 2.35
C ASP A 37 5.88 -3.00 3.76
N THR A 38 5.33 -4.19 3.91
CA THR A 38 5.34 -4.92 5.18
C THR A 38 6.52 -5.87 5.31
N GLY A 39 7.11 -6.30 4.17
CA GLY A 39 8.28 -7.18 4.11
C GLY A 39 8.34 -7.95 2.78
N TYR A 40 9.38 -8.75 2.59
CA TYR A 40 9.58 -9.47 1.33
C TYR A 40 8.58 -10.60 1.14
N LEU A 41 7.84 -10.63 0.02
CA LEU A 41 6.94 -11.76 -0.32
C LEU A 41 7.65 -13.11 -0.31
N ARG A 42 8.90 -13.16 -0.74
CA ARG A 42 9.68 -14.41 -0.79
C ARG A 42 10.11 -14.95 0.58
N ASP A 43 9.93 -14.17 1.66
CA ASP A 43 10.26 -14.63 3.01
C ASP A 43 9.28 -15.73 3.44
N ARG A 44 9.81 -16.96 3.55
CA ARG A 44 9.05 -18.13 3.99
C ARG A 44 8.78 -18.16 5.50
N THR A 45 9.38 -17.23 6.25
CA THR A 45 9.21 -17.14 7.69
C THR A 45 8.02 -16.26 8.11
N LEU A 46 7.40 -15.54 7.18
CA LEU A 46 6.26 -14.64 7.45
C LEU A 46 5.20 -15.28 8.37
N PRO A 47 4.70 -16.51 8.12
CA PRO A 47 3.69 -17.13 9.00
C PRO A 47 4.17 -17.37 10.43
N ASN A 48 5.49 -17.39 10.65
CA ASN A 48 6.10 -17.65 11.95
C ASN A 48 6.36 -16.36 12.75
N LEU A 49 6.28 -15.18 12.12
CA LEU A 49 6.52 -13.92 12.81
C LEU A 49 5.46 -13.70 13.89
N ARG A 50 5.93 -13.33 15.09
CA ARG A 50 5.06 -13.05 16.24
C ARG A 50 4.01 -11.99 15.91
N PHE A 51 4.40 -11.00 15.12
CA PHE A 51 3.51 -9.90 14.71
C PHE A 51 2.28 -10.41 13.95
N TRP A 52 2.46 -11.27 12.95
CA TRP A 52 1.31 -11.80 12.19
C TRP A 52 0.42 -12.72 13.02
N LYS A 53 1.00 -13.49 13.94
CA LYS A 53 0.23 -14.30 14.90
C LYS A 53 -0.59 -13.42 15.84
N TRP A 54 0.00 -12.32 16.30
CA TRP A 54 -0.71 -11.33 17.10
C TRP A 54 -1.85 -10.68 16.30
N ALA A 55 -1.58 -10.21 15.09
CA ALA A 55 -2.59 -9.60 14.22
C ALA A 55 -3.75 -10.59 13.93
N SER A 56 -3.43 -11.82 13.58
CA SER A 56 -4.43 -12.88 13.35
C SER A 56 -5.31 -13.15 14.57
N ALA A 57 -4.76 -13.06 15.78
CA ALA A 57 -5.50 -13.34 17.02
C ALA A 57 -6.41 -12.17 17.45
N ASN A 58 -6.17 -10.94 16.97
CA ASN A 58 -6.82 -9.74 17.47
C ASN A 58 -7.77 -9.06 16.48
N TYR A 59 -7.69 -9.39 15.19
CA TYR A 59 -8.53 -8.81 14.16
C TYR A 59 -9.35 -9.90 13.45
N ARG A 60 -10.56 -9.54 13.02
CA ARG A 60 -11.42 -10.41 12.23
C ARG A 60 -10.77 -10.77 10.89
N GLU A 61 -10.19 -9.78 10.23
CA GLU A 61 -9.44 -9.90 8.97
C GLU A 61 -8.25 -8.95 8.96
N VAL A 62 -7.16 -9.38 8.36
CA VAL A 62 -5.97 -8.56 8.10
C VAL A 62 -5.70 -8.55 6.61
N LEU A 63 -5.91 -7.41 5.98
CA LEU A 63 -5.82 -7.21 4.54
C LEU A 63 -4.52 -6.48 4.21
N LEU A 64 -3.69 -7.06 3.35
CA LEU A 64 -2.45 -6.46 2.89
C LEU A 64 -2.48 -6.26 1.38
N VAL A 65 -2.02 -5.13 0.90
CA VAL A 65 -1.60 -4.97 -0.50
C VAL A 65 -0.07 -5.08 -0.57
N PRO A 66 0.51 -5.57 -1.67
CA PRO A 66 1.95 -5.48 -1.84
C PRO A 66 2.37 -4.03 -2.16
N GLY A 67 3.49 -3.59 -1.60
CA GLY A 67 4.23 -2.45 -2.07
C GLY A 67 5.38 -2.87 -2.97
N ASN A 68 6.34 -1.98 -3.24
CA ASN A 68 7.51 -2.30 -4.04
C ASN A 68 8.51 -3.19 -3.27
N HIS A 69 8.65 -3.01 -1.95
CA HIS A 69 9.55 -3.83 -1.14
C HIS A 69 9.14 -5.30 -1.06
N GLU A 70 7.86 -5.62 -1.21
CA GLU A 70 7.41 -7.00 -1.30
C GLU A 70 8.13 -7.77 -2.42
N PHE A 71 8.56 -7.09 -3.49
CA PHE A 71 9.28 -7.67 -4.63
C PHE A 71 10.80 -7.47 -4.57
N TYR A 72 11.33 -6.80 -3.55
CA TYR A 72 12.78 -6.60 -3.43
C TYR A 72 13.54 -7.93 -3.23
N GLY A 73 14.85 -7.86 -3.50
CA GLY A 73 15.72 -9.02 -3.47
C GLY A 73 15.48 -10.00 -4.61
N ASN A 74 15.18 -9.49 -5.80
CA ASN A 74 14.87 -10.24 -7.01
C ASN A 74 13.51 -10.98 -6.98
N GLY A 75 12.51 -10.43 -6.29
CA GLY A 75 11.12 -10.84 -6.49
C GLY A 75 10.64 -10.45 -7.88
N ASP A 76 9.87 -11.32 -8.52
CA ASP A 76 9.34 -11.08 -9.86
C ASP A 76 7.86 -10.69 -9.75
N VAL A 77 7.52 -9.51 -10.28
CA VAL A 77 6.16 -8.96 -10.22
C VAL A 77 5.15 -9.89 -10.89
N LEU A 78 5.55 -10.55 -11.98
CA LEU A 78 4.67 -11.46 -12.71
C LEU A 78 4.61 -12.89 -12.16
N ALA A 79 5.37 -13.20 -11.09
CA ALA A 79 5.43 -14.57 -10.54
C ALA A 79 4.07 -15.11 -10.10
N TYR A 80 3.13 -14.24 -9.77
CA TYR A 80 1.77 -14.59 -9.29
C TYR A 80 0.66 -14.18 -10.25
N GLY A 81 1.01 -13.59 -11.41
CA GLY A 81 0.06 -13.04 -12.36
C GLY A 81 -0.48 -11.65 -11.97
N ASP A 82 -1.44 -11.13 -12.74
CA ASP A 82 -1.95 -9.75 -12.55
C ASP A 82 -2.92 -9.61 -11.37
N SER A 83 -3.55 -10.72 -10.96
CA SER A 83 -4.56 -10.74 -9.88
C SER A 83 -4.37 -11.99 -9.02
N TRP A 84 -3.99 -11.82 -7.75
CA TRP A 84 -3.68 -12.93 -6.85
C TRP A 84 -3.99 -12.61 -5.39
N SER A 85 -4.06 -13.66 -4.59
CA SER A 85 -4.04 -13.59 -3.14
C SER A 85 -3.03 -14.58 -2.57
N ARG A 86 -2.45 -14.24 -1.43
CA ARG A 86 -1.50 -15.12 -0.72
C ARG A 86 -1.79 -15.12 0.76
N GLU A 87 -2.10 -16.30 1.28
CA GLU A 87 -2.30 -16.51 2.71
C GLU A 87 -0.96 -16.46 3.46
N ILE A 88 -0.93 -15.71 4.56
CA ILE A 88 0.09 -15.79 5.60
C ILE A 88 -0.44 -16.63 6.76
N LEU A 89 -1.66 -16.35 7.21
CA LEU A 89 -2.45 -17.09 8.21
C LEU A 89 -3.92 -17.10 7.75
N PRO A 90 -4.81 -17.91 8.33
CA PRO A 90 -6.19 -18.09 7.85
C PRO A 90 -7.01 -16.81 7.66
N ASN A 91 -6.70 -15.74 8.40
CA ASN A 91 -7.34 -14.42 8.29
C ASN A 91 -6.33 -13.28 8.03
N VAL A 92 -5.14 -13.60 7.52
CA VAL A 92 -4.06 -12.65 7.18
C VAL A 92 -3.62 -12.92 5.75
N HIS A 93 -3.96 -12.04 4.81
CA HIS A 93 -3.72 -12.27 3.40
C HIS A 93 -3.19 -11.03 2.68
N TYR A 94 -2.24 -11.26 1.76
CA TYR A 94 -1.97 -10.31 0.68
C TYR A 94 -2.99 -10.45 -0.44
N TYR A 95 -3.33 -9.30 -1.02
CA TYR A 95 -4.22 -9.19 -2.18
C TYR A 95 -3.65 -8.21 -3.19
N GLN A 96 -3.54 -8.66 -4.43
CA GLN A 96 -3.19 -7.81 -5.57
C GLN A 96 -4.32 -7.85 -6.58
N ASN A 97 -4.86 -6.69 -6.94
CA ASN A 97 -5.99 -6.53 -7.84
C ASN A 97 -7.18 -7.45 -7.46
N LYS A 98 -7.64 -7.31 -6.22
CA LYS A 98 -8.76 -8.06 -5.63
C LYS A 98 -9.76 -7.15 -4.93
N VAL A 99 -11.03 -7.52 -5.02
CA VAL A 99 -12.09 -6.98 -4.17
C VAL A 99 -12.39 -7.98 -3.07
N VAL A 100 -12.33 -7.53 -1.82
CA VAL A 100 -12.71 -8.31 -0.65
C VAL A 100 -13.90 -7.63 0.00
N ARG A 101 -15.05 -8.33 0.05
CA ARG A 101 -16.24 -7.83 0.73
C ARG A 101 -16.27 -8.31 2.17
N ILE A 102 -16.36 -7.35 3.10
CA ILE A 102 -16.59 -7.60 4.52
C ILE A 102 -17.83 -6.81 4.93
N ASP A 103 -18.88 -7.51 5.32
CA ASP A 103 -20.21 -6.95 5.59
C ASP A 103 -20.72 -6.11 4.40
N ASN A 104 -20.94 -4.82 4.59
CA ASN A 104 -21.42 -3.87 3.56
C ASN A 104 -20.31 -3.04 2.91
N VAL A 105 -19.02 -3.38 3.14
CA VAL A 105 -17.85 -2.65 2.64
C VAL A 105 -17.09 -3.47 1.61
N ASP A 106 -16.86 -2.92 0.42
CA ASP A 106 -15.90 -3.45 -0.55
C ASP A 106 -14.52 -2.82 -0.31
N PHE A 107 -13.53 -3.67 -0.02
CA PHE A 107 -12.13 -3.32 -0.02
C PHE A 107 -11.55 -3.61 -1.40
N ILE A 108 -11.17 -2.57 -2.14
CA ILE A 108 -10.52 -2.68 -3.45
C ILE A 108 -9.01 -2.55 -3.23
N LEU A 109 -8.29 -3.65 -3.42
CA LEU A 109 -6.91 -3.86 -2.96
C LEU A 109 -5.97 -3.99 -4.16
N SER A 110 -4.97 -3.10 -4.25
CA SER A 110 -4.02 -3.04 -5.37
C SER A 110 -2.73 -2.33 -4.96
N THR A 111 -1.59 -2.66 -5.58
CA THR A 111 -0.35 -1.85 -5.42
C THR A 111 -0.53 -0.46 -6.00
N LEU A 112 -1.33 -0.30 -7.06
CA LEU A 112 -1.51 0.85 -7.94
C LEU A 112 -0.27 1.14 -8.77
N TRP A 113 0.96 1.06 -8.20
CA TRP A 113 2.13 1.67 -8.77
C TRP A 113 1.86 3.17 -9.08
N SER A 114 2.67 3.82 -9.91
CA SER A 114 2.36 5.17 -10.38
C SER A 114 2.84 5.33 -11.82
N HIS A 115 2.52 6.46 -12.46
CA HIS A 115 2.90 6.67 -13.86
C HIS A 115 4.13 7.55 -13.95
N ILE A 116 5.27 6.95 -14.29
CA ILE A 116 6.53 7.66 -14.52
C ILE A 116 6.42 8.45 -15.80
N ARG A 117 6.58 9.77 -15.70
CA ARG A 117 6.53 10.67 -16.85
C ARG A 117 7.80 10.52 -17.70
N PRO A 118 7.72 10.66 -19.04
CA PRO A 118 8.89 10.52 -19.91
C PRO A 118 10.06 11.44 -19.53
N GLU A 119 9.79 12.68 -19.12
CA GLU A 119 10.79 13.63 -18.69
C GLU A 119 11.51 13.27 -17.39
N ASP A 120 10.89 12.46 -16.53
CA ASP A 120 11.44 12.03 -15.24
C ASP A 120 12.17 10.67 -15.34
N GLU A 121 11.93 9.90 -16.41
CA GLU A 121 12.33 8.49 -16.53
C GLU A 121 13.81 8.27 -16.22
N TYR A 122 14.69 9.12 -16.76
CA TYR A 122 16.13 9.00 -16.53
C TYR A 122 16.49 9.11 -15.03
N PHE A 123 15.92 10.09 -14.34
CA PHE A 123 16.20 10.34 -12.93
C PHE A 123 15.60 9.26 -12.05
N VAL A 124 14.37 8.86 -12.34
CA VAL A 124 13.64 7.80 -11.63
C VAL A 124 14.36 6.46 -11.78
N HIS A 125 14.73 6.06 -13.01
CA HIS A 125 15.44 4.80 -13.26
C HIS A 125 16.79 4.73 -12.50
N ARG A 126 17.49 5.85 -12.36
CA ARG A 126 18.75 5.91 -11.60
C ARG A 126 18.56 6.08 -10.10
N GLY A 127 17.50 6.76 -9.68
CA GLY A 127 17.26 7.11 -8.27
C GLY A 127 16.58 6.00 -7.47
N MET A 128 15.70 5.22 -8.11
CA MET A 128 14.91 4.19 -7.43
C MET A 128 15.63 2.85 -7.38
N ASN A 129 15.54 2.19 -6.22
CA ASN A 129 16.07 0.83 -6.04
C ASN A 129 15.24 -0.24 -6.74
N ASP A 130 14.01 0.04 -7.08
CA ASP A 130 13.07 -0.85 -7.77
C ASP A 130 13.70 -1.47 -9.01
N PHE A 131 14.36 -0.66 -9.83
CA PHE A 131 14.99 -1.09 -11.07
C PHE A 131 16.29 -1.90 -10.88
N ARG A 132 16.77 -2.00 -9.63
CA ARG A 132 17.92 -2.84 -9.24
C ARG A 132 17.51 -4.08 -8.46
N GLN A 133 16.38 -4.02 -7.76
CA GLN A 133 15.96 -5.02 -6.80
C GLN A 133 14.84 -5.92 -7.32
N ILE A 134 14.01 -5.44 -8.26
CA ILE A 134 12.81 -6.13 -8.75
C ILE A 134 13.09 -6.80 -10.09
N LEU A 135 12.41 -7.93 -10.33
CA LEU A 135 12.36 -8.61 -11.62
C LEU A 135 10.97 -8.50 -12.24
N TYR A 136 10.95 -8.60 -13.56
CA TYR A 136 9.75 -8.67 -14.38
C TYR A 136 9.94 -9.71 -15.48
N ASN A 137 9.24 -10.82 -15.40
CA ASN A 137 9.40 -11.97 -16.27
C ASN A 137 10.87 -12.42 -16.39
N GLY A 138 11.56 -12.54 -15.26
CA GLY A 138 12.94 -13.02 -15.16
C GLY A 138 14.04 -12.02 -15.53
N ARG A 139 13.71 -10.81 -15.98
CA ARG A 139 14.67 -9.71 -16.24
C ARG A 139 14.49 -8.55 -15.28
N ARG A 140 15.40 -7.58 -15.30
CA ARG A 140 15.25 -6.38 -14.47
C ARG A 140 13.99 -5.61 -14.84
N PHE A 141 13.29 -5.14 -13.81
CA PHE A 141 12.16 -4.23 -13.91
C PHE A 141 12.59 -2.92 -14.58
N THR A 142 11.76 -2.34 -15.40
CA THR A 142 12.05 -1.09 -16.12
C THR A 142 10.95 -0.06 -15.90
N PRO A 143 11.19 1.24 -16.17
CA PRO A 143 10.12 2.25 -16.11
C PRO A 143 8.92 1.93 -17.00
N ALA A 144 9.15 1.32 -18.15
CA ALA A 144 8.07 0.89 -19.04
C ALA A 144 7.20 -0.22 -18.41
N ASP A 145 7.82 -1.19 -17.71
CA ASP A 145 7.10 -2.23 -16.98
C ASP A 145 6.33 -1.65 -15.79
N PHE A 146 6.95 -0.71 -15.08
CA PHE A 146 6.33 0.03 -13.98
C PHE A 146 5.04 0.72 -14.43
N ASN A 147 5.09 1.44 -15.56
CA ASN A 147 3.93 2.10 -16.13
C ASN A 147 2.87 1.08 -16.61
N ALA A 148 3.29 -0.05 -17.19
CA ALA A 148 2.37 -1.11 -17.61
C ALA A 148 1.63 -1.73 -16.41
N GLU A 149 2.30 -1.94 -15.29
CA GLU A 149 1.66 -2.40 -14.06
C GLU A 149 0.72 -1.35 -13.47
N HIS A 150 1.08 -0.06 -13.55
CA HIS A 150 0.19 1.03 -13.15
C HIS A 150 -1.13 0.99 -13.94
N GLU A 151 -1.08 0.90 -15.26
CA GLU A 151 -2.29 0.86 -16.10
C GLU A 151 -3.21 -0.31 -15.71
N LYS A 152 -2.65 -1.51 -15.53
CA LYS A 152 -3.42 -2.69 -15.10
C LYS A 152 -4.10 -2.47 -13.74
N CYS A 153 -3.36 -1.92 -12.77
CA CYS A 153 -3.88 -1.64 -11.44
C CYS A 153 -4.98 -0.57 -11.46
N LEU A 154 -4.77 0.49 -12.24
CA LEU A 154 -5.72 1.58 -12.38
C LEU A 154 -7.02 1.14 -13.06
N ASP A 155 -6.92 0.35 -14.14
CA ASP A 155 -8.07 -0.22 -14.82
C ASP A 155 -8.88 -1.12 -13.88
N PHE A 156 -8.19 -1.99 -13.12
CA PHE A 156 -8.83 -2.82 -12.10
C PHE A 156 -9.57 -1.98 -11.06
N ILE A 157 -8.94 -0.92 -10.51
CA ILE A 157 -9.56 -0.06 -9.49
C ILE A 157 -10.80 0.63 -10.08
N LYS A 158 -10.69 1.26 -11.25
CA LYS A 158 -11.80 1.95 -11.92
C LYS A 158 -12.98 1.02 -12.18
N GLN A 159 -12.71 -0.16 -12.73
CA GLN A 159 -13.73 -1.17 -12.99
C GLN A 159 -14.39 -1.63 -11.68
N SER A 160 -13.59 -1.96 -10.65
CA SER A 160 -14.12 -2.43 -9.37
C SER A 160 -14.99 -1.38 -8.67
N VAL A 161 -14.62 -0.10 -8.72
CA VAL A 161 -15.45 0.99 -8.20
C VAL A 161 -16.78 1.11 -8.95
N ALA A 162 -16.74 1.01 -10.28
CA ALA A 162 -17.94 1.11 -11.14
C ALA A 162 -18.90 -0.09 -10.93
N GLU A 163 -18.36 -1.28 -10.75
CA GLU A 163 -19.14 -2.53 -10.62
C GLU A 163 -19.57 -2.84 -9.17
N SER A 164 -19.00 -2.17 -8.18
CA SER A 164 -19.29 -2.42 -6.77
C SER A 164 -20.77 -2.17 -6.46
N THR A 165 -21.37 -3.13 -5.78
CA THR A 165 -22.75 -3.07 -5.24
C THR A 165 -22.76 -2.89 -3.72
N ALA A 166 -21.61 -2.74 -3.08
CA ALA A 166 -21.53 -2.48 -1.65
C ALA A 166 -22.06 -1.09 -1.30
N GLU A 167 -22.51 -0.91 -0.08
CA GLU A 167 -22.94 0.40 0.44
C GLU A 167 -21.75 1.34 0.57
N ARG A 168 -20.57 0.79 0.89
CA ARG A 168 -19.33 1.53 1.14
C ARG A 168 -18.18 0.96 0.34
N ILE A 169 -17.25 1.82 -0.06
CA ILE A 169 -16.04 1.45 -0.79
C ILE A 169 -14.82 2.03 -0.09
N VAL A 170 -13.86 1.16 0.22
CA VAL A 170 -12.52 1.52 0.69
C VAL A 170 -11.50 1.05 -0.34
N VAL A 171 -10.76 1.96 -0.94
CA VAL A 171 -9.64 1.63 -1.81
C VAL A 171 -8.36 1.59 -0.98
N VAL A 172 -7.54 0.57 -1.19
CA VAL A 172 -6.23 0.44 -0.53
C VAL A 172 -5.17 0.27 -1.59
N THR A 173 -4.22 1.18 -1.61
CA THR A 173 -3.07 1.11 -2.52
C THR A 173 -1.78 1.35 -1.78
N HIS A 174 -0.64 0.96 -2.39
CA HIS A 174 0.66 1.33 -1.82
C HIS A 174 1.06 2.73 -2.30
N HIS A 175 1.06 2.95 -3.62
CA HIS A 175 1.43 4.26 -4.17
C HIS A 175 0.32 5.32 -3.96
N LEU A 176 0.75 6.58 -3.91
CA LEU A 176 -0.13 7.72 -3.64
C LEU A 176 -1.10 7.97 -4.81
N PRO A 177 -2.40 8.15 -4.53
CA PRO A 177 -3.41 8.35 -5.58
C PRO A 177 -3.51 9.80 -6.08
N SER A 178 -2.83 10.76 -5.43
CA SER A 178 -2.91 12.17 -5.83
C SER A 178 -1.69 12.97 -5.36
N MET A 179 -1.35 13.99 -6.12
CA MET A 179 -0.34 14.99 -5.72
C MET A 179 -0.77 15.82 -4.50
N ALA A 180 -2.05 15.81 -4.14
CA ALA A 180 -2.57 16.50 -2.94
C ALA A 180 -1.98 15.94 -1.64
N VAL A 181 -1.57 14.67 -1.63
CA VAL A 181 -1.00 13.99 -0.46
C VAL A 181 0.53 13.79 -0.57
N VAL A 182 1.18 14.47 -1.51
CA VAL A 182 2.65 14.54 -1.54
C VAL A 182 3.12 15.58 -0.53
N ALA A 183 3.96 15.13 0.41
CA ALA A 183 4.46 16.00 1.48
C ALA A 183 5.17 17.24 0.94
N PRO A 184 5.04 18.41 1.60
CA PRO A 184 5.65 19.67 1.15
C PRO A 184 7.15 19.55 0.89
N LYS A 185 7.88 18.76 1.71
CA LYS A 185 9.33 18.51 1.56
C LYS A 185 9.71 17.79 0.25
N HIS A 186 8.75 17.11 -0.40
CA HIS A 186 8.97 16.35 -1.63
C HIS A 186 8.42 17.06 -2.87
N LYS A 187 7.71 18.20 -2.72
CA LYS A 187 7.17 18.95 -3.86
C LYS A 187 8.31 19.38 -4.79
N GLY A 188 8.13 19.10 -6.09
CA GLY A 188 9.15 19.41 -7.12
C GLY A 188 10.27 18.38 -7.26
N SER A 189 10.24 17.27 -6.53
CA SER A 189 11.18 16.17 -6.74
C SER A 189 10.95 15.52 -8.11
N LEU A 190 12.05 15.25 -8.84
CA LEU A 190 12.02 14.50 -10.11
C LEU A 190 11.65 13.01 -9.92
N LEU A 191 11.56 12.55 -8.68
CA LEU A 191 11.13 11.19 -8.37
C LEU A 191 9.61 11.09 -8.14
N ASN A 192 8.89 12.20 -8.01
CA ASN A 192 7.48 12.18 -7.62
C ASN A 192 6.59 11.38 -8.55
N SER A 193 6.91 11.31 -9.85
CA SER A 193 6.14 10.48 -10.80
C SER A 193 6.25 8.98 -10.55
N ALA A 194 7.24 8.53 -9.75
CA ALA A 194 7.34 7.15 -9.28
C ALA A 194 6.69 6.93 -7.90
N PHE A 195 6.21 7.98 -7.25
CA PHE A 195 5.55 7.88 -5.95
C PHE A 195 4.05 8.13 -6.03
N ALA A 196 3.63 9.05 -6.89
CA ALA A 196 2.25 9.50 -6.94
C ALA A 196 1.74 9.62 -8.38
N THR A 197 0.50 9.22 -8.56
CA THR A 197 -0.27 9.49 -9.78
C THR A 197 -1.44 10.43 -9.47
N GLU A 198 -1.83 11.30 -10.41
CA GLU A 198 -2.90 12.28 -10.15
C GLU A 198 -4.25 11.73 -10.60
N LEU A 199 -5.03 11.23 -9.65
CA LEU A 199 -6.37 10.68 -9.86
C LEU A 199 -7.47 11.55 -9.24
N GLY A 200 -7.18 12.81 -8.89
CA GLY A 200 -8.11 13.70 -8.19
C GLY A 200 -9.49 13.82 -8.84
N ASN A 201 -9.55 13.93 -10.17
CA ASN A 201 -10.85 13.98 -10.88
C ASN A 201 -11.63 12.67 -10.73
N PHE A 202 -10.97 11.52 -10.94
CA PHE A 202 -11.60 10.21 -10.76
C PHE A 202 -12.11 10.04 -9.31
N ILE A 203 -11.30 10.41 -8.33
CA ILE A 203 -11.66 10.33 -6.92
C ILE A 203 -12.86 11.23 -6.60
N ALA A 204 -12.84 12.48 -7.06
CA ALA A 204 -13.92 13.45 -6.82
C ALA A 204 -15.27 13.01 -7.39
N ASP A 205 -15.25 12.34 -8.56
CA ASP A 205 -16.44 11.87 -9.28
C ASP A 205 -16.90 10.47 -8.82
N SER A 206 -16.11 9.81 -7.93
CA SER A 206 -16.40 8.45 -7.44
C SER A 206 -17.29 8.47 -6.19
N ARG A 207 -17.75 7.26 -5.81
CA ARG A 207 -18.42 7.03 -4.52
C ARG A 207 -17.51 6.34 -3.49
N ILE A 208 -16.19 6.52 -3.61
CA ILE A 208 -15.21 6.00 -2.66
C ILE A 208 -15.33 6.75 -1.33
N ASP A 209 -15.49 6.03 -0.23
CA ASP A 209 -15.58 6.64 1.11
C ASP A 209 -14.19 6.98 1.67
N ALA A 210 -13.22 6.07 1.48
CA ALA A 210 -11.84 6.28 1.91
C ALA A 210 -10.83 5.64 0.96
N TRP A 211 -9.64 6.26 0.85
CA TRP A 211 -8.49 5.74 0.14
C TRP A 211 -7.29 5.68 1.09
N ILE A 212 -6.84 4.47 1.41
CA ILE A 212 -5.70 4.22 2.30
C ILE A 212 -4.47 3.99 1.43
N PHE A 213 -3.36 4.67 1.74
CA PHE A 213 -2.13 4.59 0.95
C PHE A 213 -0.86 4.60 1.81
N GLY A 214 0.33 4.37 1.20
CA GLY A 214 1.64 4.32 1.84
C GLY A 214 2.76 4.97 1.01
N HIS A 215 3.94 4.35 0.99
CA HIS A 215 5.08 4.54 0.11
C HIS A 215 5.98 5.78 0.37
N SER A 216 5.42 6.91 0.76
CA SER A 216 6.20 8.17 0.85
C SER A 216 6.93 8.40 2.16
N HIS A 217 6.68 7.55 3.16
CA HIS A 217 7.12 7.70 4.55
C HIS A 217 6.82 9.10 5.12
N ALA A 218 5.68 9.66 4.69
CA ALA A 218 5.19 10.95 5.14
C ALA A 218 3.68 10.89 5.36
N ASN A 219 3.23 11.27 6.56
CA ASN A 219 1.84 11.14 6.96
C ASN A 219 1.06 12.42 6.59
N GLU A 220 0.61 12.48 5.34
CA GLU A 220 -0.21 13.56 4.80
C GLU A 220 -1.61 13.01 4.48
N GLU A 221 -2.63 13.79 4.77
CA GLU A 221 -4.03 13.45 4.53
C GLU A 221 -4.72 14.53 3.70
N ALA A 222 -5.74 14.17 2.94
CA ALA A 222 -6.55 15.10 2.16
C ALA A 222 -8.00 14.61 2.05
N ILE A 223 -8.89 15.50 1.62
CA ILE A 223 -10.24 15.16 1.19
C ILE A 223 -10.39 15.61 -0.25
N ILE A 224 -10.80 14.72 -1.14
CA ILE A 224 -11.09 14.99 -2.54
C ILE A 224 -12.54 14.57 -2.81
N GLY A 225 -13.41 15.53 -3.16
CA GLY A 225 -14.84 15.27 -3.21
C GLY A 225 -15.35 14.83 -1.84
N ASN A 226 -15.89 13.61 -1.76
CA ASN A 226 -16.35 12.98 -0.51
C ASN A 226 -15.36 11.94 0.02
N THR A 227 -14.28 11.67 -0.68
CA THR A 227 -13.30 10.63 -0.34
C THR A 227 -12.24 11.17 0.63
N ARG A 228 -12.02 10.45 1.72
CA ARG A 228 -10.92 10.71 2.65
C ARG A 228 -9.67 9.95 2.18
N LEU A 229 -8.59 10.67 1.85
CA LEU A 229 -7.27 10.11 1.56
C LEU A 229 -6.49 10.07 2.87
N VAL A 230 -6.12 8.88 3.34
CA VAL A 230 -5.51 8.69 4.66
C VAL A 230 -4.31 7.73 4.60
N CYS A 231 -3.34 7.96 5.44
CA CYS A 231 -2.18 7.09 5.59
C CYS A 231 -1.69 7.04 7.05
N ASN A 232 -0.89 6.02 7.36
CA ASN A 232 -0.26 5.84 8.68
C ASN A 232 1.03 5.04 8.49
N GLN A 233 2.03 5.72 7.95
CA GLN A 233 3.28 5.16 7.48
C GLN A 233 4.30 5.15 8.63
N LEU A 234 4.87 3.97 8.93
CA LEU A 234 5.95 3.85 9.91
C LEU A 234 7.26 4.42 9.35
N GLY A 235 7.58 4.04 8.12
CA GLY A 235 8.82 4.41 7.48
C GLY A 235 10.05 3.75 8.11
N TYR A 236 11.24 4.24 7.79
CA TYR A 236 12.49 3.68 8.30
C TYR A 236 12.80 4.17 9.72
N VAL A 237 12.72 3.25 10.69
CA VAL A 237 13.02 3.53 12.11
C VAL A 237 14.46 4.03 12.29
N TYR A 238 15.41 3.51 11.51
CA TYR A 238 16.80 3.97 11.51
C TYR A 238 16.94 5.48 11.23
N TYR A 239 16.07 6.04 10.38
CA TYR A 239 16.05 7.48 10.06
C TYR A 239 15.07 8.28 10.93
N ASN A 240 14.48 7.66 11.95
CA ASN A 240 13.48 8.27 12.84
C ASN A 240 12.20 8.74 12.13
N GLU A 241 11.86 8.17 10.98
CA GLU A 241 10.67 8.55 10.21
C GLU A 241 9.37 8.25 10.97
N HIS A 242 9.37 7.20 11.81
CA HIS A 242 8.25 6.84 12.68
C HIS A 242 7.84 7.95 13.65
N LEU A 243 8.73 8.89 13.99
CA LEU A 243 8.40 10.04 14.83
C LEU A 243 7.59 11.12 14.10
N ALA A 244 7.47 11.02 12.77
CA ALA A 244 6.75 11.98 11.92
C ALA A 244 5.26 11.60 11.73
N GLY A 245 4.60 11.16 12.80
CA GLY A 245 3.13 10.99 12.81
C GLY A 245 2.61 9.57 12.70
N PHE A 246 3.46 8.53 12.77
CA PHE A 246 2.97 7.16 12.93
C PHE A 246 2.25 7.02 14.29
N ASP A 247 1.06 6.39 14.25
CA ASP A 247 0.27 6.09 15.45
C ASP A 247 -0.32 4.68 15.33
N GLY A 248 0.14 3.77 16.20
CA GLY A 248 -0.34 2.39 16.22
C GLY A 248 -1.82 2.21 16.62
N LYS A 249 -2.53 3.31 16.93
CA LYS A 249 -3.97 3.34 17.25
C LYS A 249 -4.84 3.92 16.13
N ARG A 250 -4.23 4.38 15.05
CA ARG A 250 -4.94 5.12 14.00
C ARG A 250 -5.96 4.24 13.29
N PHE A 251 -7.18 4.71 13.21
CA PHE A 251 -8.28 4.04 12.52
C PHE A 251 -9.21 5.04 11.83
N ILE A 252 -9.99 4.56 10.88
CA ILE A 252 -11.16 5.25 10.32
C ILE A 252 -12.42 4.47 10.66
N GLU A 253 -13.53 5.16 10.78
CA GLU A 253 -14.86 4.56 10.91
C GLU A 253 -15.62 4.75 9.60
N ILE A 254 -16.11 3.65 9.04
CA ILE A 254 -16.98 3.58 7.87
C ILE A 254 -18.36 3.19 8.35
N THR A 255 -19.30 4.14 8.29
CA THR A 255 -20.69 4.01 8.81
C THR A 255 -21.70 3.97 7.70
#